data_c895524c997519f8e3aa3b6fac4d4b01
#
_entry.id   c895524c997519f8e3aa3b6fac4d4b01
#
_cell.length_a   1.000
_cell.length_b   1.000
_cell.length_c   1.000
_cell.angle_alpha   90.00
_cell.angle_beta   90.00
_cell.angle_gamma   90.00
#
_symmetry.space_group_name_H-M   'P 1'
#
loop_
_entity.id
_entity.type
_entity.pdbx_description
1 polymer ?
#
loop_
_entity_poly.entity_id
_entity_poly.type
_entity_poly.pdbx_seq_one_letter_code
_entity_poly.pdbx_strand_id
1 'polypeptide(L)'
;MTAAKPLIVVVGGFLGAGKTTLLLRAAAQLQAAGRRVAVITNDQGGALVDTRLAAAAADTEEVAGGCFCCRFSDFLDAADRLRVFDPHVILAEPVGSCIDMVATVLRPIAEYYGDRYRLAPFTVLVEPQRAREMLGAAADPHLAYLFRNQLAEADLVCFTRADSSGDFPALPSGCAFRLSGTTGQGVSEWLAQVLADGSVCGARPLENVDYARYAEAEATLGWLNWHATLALDAALSPAQVVGPLLDRLDEALTEAGVAIAHLKAHDQAPTGFIRASLCRNQEEPLVDGMLDASPAREHDLILNLRARGSPEQLRAAMLLATGRLPGTATVLHYECFQPAPPRPQYRLDKGRN
;
A
#
# COMPACT_ATOMS: atom_id res chain seq x y z
N MET A 1 10.33 32.59 -14.07
CA MET A 1 10.60 31.21 -14.49
C MET A 1 9.40 30.37 -14.05
N THR A 2 8.68 29.76 -14.97
CA THR A 2 7.60 28.82 -14.61
C THR A 2 8.24 27.64 -13.89
N ALA A 3 7.77 27.34 -12.67
CA ALA A 3 8.22 26.15 -11.93
C ALA A 3 8.03 24.90 -12.81
N ALA A 4 9.01 24.01 -12.80
CA ALA A 4 8.90 22.78 -13.57
C ALA A 4 7.71 21.93 -13.05
N LYS A 5 6.93 21.38 -13.97
CA LYS A 5 5.79 20.52 -13.60
C LYS A 5 6.31 19.27 -12.85
N PRO A 6 5.84 18.98 -11.63
CA PRO A 6 6.24 17.77 -10.94
C PRO A 6 5.79 16.52 -11.72
N LEU A 7 6.60 15.48 -11.65
CA LEU A 7 6.30 14.18 -12.22
C LEU A 7 5.56 13.32 -11.17
N ILE A 8 4.34 12.93 -11.45
CA ILE A 8 3.60 11.98 -10.61
C ILE A 8 3.95 10.55 -11.04
N VAL A 9 4.44 9.76 -10.10
CA VAL A 9 4.76 8.33 -10.28
C VAL A 9 3.77 7.52 -9.47
N VAL A 10 2.82 6.87 -10.13
CA VAL A 10 1.83 6.01 -9.47
C VAL A 10 2.35 4.58 -9.45
N VAL A 11 2.39 3.99 -8.25
CA VAL A 11 2.82 2.60 -8.04
C VAL A 11 1.69 1.80 -7.44
N GLY A 12 1.01 1.03 -8.28
CA GLY A 12 -0.05 0.09 -7.92
C GLY A 12 0.49 -1.29 -7.56
N GLY A 13 -0.44 -2.20 -7.33
CA GLY A 13 -0.15 -3.60 -7.00
C GLY A 13 -0.99 -4.09 -5.82
N PHE A 14 -1.22 -5.39 -5.77
CA PHE A 14 -2.11 -5.99 -4.80
C PHE A 14 -1.63 -5.78 -3.35
N LEU A 15 -2.48 -6.07 -2.38
CA LEU A 15 -2.17 -6.02 -0.95
C LEU A 15 -0.91 -6.86 -0.65
N GLY A 16 0.05 -6.26 0.08
CA GLY A 16 1.32 -6.90 0.40
C GLY A 16 2.35 -6.92 -0.73
N ALA A 17 2.11 -6.30 -1.88
CA ALA A 17 3.06 -6.26 -3.00
C ALA A 17 4.33 -5.43 -2.74
N GLY A 18 4.44 -4.71 -1.63
CA GLY A 18 5.64 -3.94 -1.25
C GLY A 18 5.66 -2.51 -1.80
N LYS A 19 4.50 -1.92 -2.13
CA LYS A 19 4.39 -0.56 -2.68
C LYS A 19 5.07 0.48 -1.79
N THR A 20 4.66 0.59 -0.54
CA THR A 20 5.20 1.55 0.44
C THR A 20 6.72 1.39 0.59
N THR A 21 7.20 0.14 0.70
CA THR A 21 8.63 -0.15 0.84
C THR A 21 9.43 0.33 -0.38
N LEU A 22 8.91 0.11 -1.59
CA LEU A 22 9.53 0.61 -2.81
C LEU A 22 9.51 2.15 -2.85
N LEU A 23 8.38 2.79 -2.51
CA LEU A 23 8.27 4.26 -2.56
C LEU A 23 9.22 4.93 -1.57
N LEU A 24 9.36 4.40 -0.35
CA LEU A 24 10.34 4.90 0.63
C LEU A 24 11.78 4.74 0.14
N ARG A 25 12.11 3.61 -0.45
CA ARG A 25 13.44 3.39 -1.06
C ARG A 25 13.70 4.33 -2.23
N ALA A 26 12.70 4.51 -3.10
CA ALA A 26 12.78 5.43 -4.23
C ALA A 26 12.94 6.89 -3.76
N ALA A 27 12.17 7.31 -2.75
CA ALA A 27 12.28 8.64 -2.17
C ALA A 27 13.70 8.89 -1.65
N ALA A 28 14.26 7.96 -0.86
CA ALA A 28 15.61 8.08 -0.33
C ALA A 28 16.68 8.18 -1.46
N GLN A 29 16.57 7.36 -2.52
CA GLN A 29 17.51 7.42 -3.64
C GLN A 29 17.40 8.74 -4.43
N LEU A 30 16.17 9.23 -4.65
CA LEU A 30 15.93 10.50 -5.34
C LEU A 30 16.44 11.69 -4.54
N GLN A 31 16.22 11.69 -3.22
CA GLN A 31 16.73 12.73 -2.32
C GLN A 31 18.25 12.73 -2.26
N ALA A 32 18.88 11.54 -2.20
CA ALA A 32 20.34 11.42 -2.28
C ALA A 32 20.90 11.94 -3.61
N ALA A 33 20.10 11.88 -4.70
CA ALA A 33 20.43 12.50 -5.99
C ALA A 33 20.07 13.99 -6.09
N GLY A 34 19.71 14.65 -4.97
CA GLY A 34 19.37 16.07 -4.89
C GLY A 34 17.99 16.44 -5.44
N ARG A 35 17.07 15.47 -5.59
CA ARG A 35 15.70 15.74 -6.01
C ARG A 35 14.79 15.95 -4.79
N ARG A 36 13.90 16.93 -4.87
CA ARG A 36 12.82 17.10 -3.90
C ARG A 36 11.71 16.13 -4.24
N VAL A 37 11.29 15.35 -3.24
CA VAL A 37 10.31 14.27 -3.37
C VAL A 37 9.19 14.49 -2.37
N ALA A 38 7.95 14.33 -2.82
CA ALA A 38 6.77 14.27 -1.98
C ALA A 38 6.06 12.92 -2.17
N VAL A 39 5.23 12.54 -1.20
CA VAL A 39 4.51 11.26 -1.21
C VAL A 39 3.02 11.48 -1.00
N ILE A 40 2.19 10.74 -1.74
CA ILE A 40 0.74 10.65 -1.48
C ILE A 40 0.42 9.19 -1.18
N THR A 41 -0.05 8.95 0.04
CA THR A 41 -0.57 7.65 0.45
C THR A 41 -2.09 7.62 0.30
N ASN A 42 -2.65 6.42 0.14
CA ASN A 42 -4.09 6.25 0.01
C ASN A 42 -4.58 4.98 0.70
N ASP A 43 -5.65 5.12 1.46
CA ASP A 43 -6.36 3.99 2.05
C ASP A 43 -7.86 4.29 2.15
N GLN A 44 -8.65 3.25 2.37
CA GLN A 44 -10.10 3.37 2.58
C GLN A 44 -10.47 3.78 4.01
N GLY A 45 -9.53 3.74 4.96
CA GLY A 45 -9.69 4.17 6.35
C GLY A 45 -8.56 5.09 6.81
N GLY A 46 -8.53 5.45 8.08
CA GLY A 46 -7.53 6.32 8.70
C GLY A 46 -6.54 5.57 9.60
N ALA A 47 -5.60 6.33 10.22
CA ALA A 47 -4.56 5.81 11.13
C ALA A 47 -3.68 4.74 10.50
N LEU A 48 -2.92 5.12 9.46
CA LEU A 48 -2.16 4.19 8.63
C LEU A 48 -0.69 4.11 9.02
N VAL A 49 -0.18 2.88 9.06
CA VAL A 49 1.26 2.58 9.14
C VAL A 49 2.01 3.23 7.97
N ASP A 50 1.47 3.12 6.75
CA ASP A 50 2.11 3.66 5.53
C ASP A 50 2.27 5.17 5.57
N THR A 51 1.24 5.91 5.99
CA THR A 51 1.30 7.37 6.10
C THR A 51 2.32 7.81 7.16
N ARG A 52 2.37 7.13 8.31
CA ARG A 52 3.37 7.41 9.35
C ARG A 52 4.80 7.21 8.84
N LEU A 53 5.05 6.13 8.10
CA LEU A 53 6.36 5.84 7.52
C LEU A 53 6.73 6.85 6.43
N ALA A 54 5.79 7.22 5.57
CA ALA A 54 6.03 8.19 4.50
C ALA A 54 6.34 9.57 5.06
N ALA A 55 5.59 10.02 6.09
CA ALA A 55 5.79 11.31 6.75
C ALA A 55 7.15 11.42 7.47
N ALA A 56 7.73 10.30 7.89
CA ALA A 56 9.09 10.28 8.44
C ALA A 56 10.19 10.41 7.36
N ALA A 57 9.85 10.16 6.08
CA ALA A 57 10.81 10.10 4.99
C ALA A 57 10.72 11.30 4.02
N ALA A 58 9.54 11.89 3.83
CA ALA A 58 9.30 12.98 2.86
C ALA A 58 8.07 13.81 3.22
N ASP A 59 7.89 14.97 2.57
CA ASP A 59 6.64 15.72 2.63
C ASP A 59 5.50 14.83 2.13
N THR A 60 4.51 14.57 3.00
CA THR A 60 3.49 13.54 2.78
C THR A 60 2.09 14.09 2.97
N GLU A 61 1.20 13.74 2.05
CA GLU A 61 -0.24 13.91 2.15
C GLU A 61 -0.94 12.54 2.12
N GLU A 62 -2.08 12.45 2.78
CA GLU A 62 -2.91 11.25 2.81
C GLU A 62 -4.26 11.51 2.15
N VAL A 63 -4.71 10.60 1.29
CA VAL A 63 -6.09 10.54 0.80
C VAL A 63 -6.77 9.37 1.51
N ALA A 64 -7.63 9.69 2.47
CA ALA A 64 -8.35 8.70 3.27
C ALA A 64 -9.84 8.62 2.90
N GLY A 65 -10.49 7.52 3.31
CA GLY A 65 -11.95 7.34 3.15
C GLY A 65 -12.39 6.96 1.74
N GLY A 66 -11.48 6.39 0.93
CA GLY A 66 -11.76 5.86 -0.40
C GLY A 66 -10.53 5.87 -1.31
N CYS A 67 -10.59 5.07 -2.37
CA CYS A 67 -9.50 4.99 -3.34
C CYS A 67 -9.36 6.28 -4.19
N PHE A 68 -8.22 6.50 -4.80
CA PHE A 68 -7.95 7.68 -5.66
C PHE A 68 -9.02 7.91 -6.74
N CYS A 69 -9.61 6.86 -7.30
CA CYS A 69 -10.65 6.99 -8.31
C CYS A 69 -11.95 7.57 -7.74
N CYS A 70 -12.33 7.19 -6.52
CA CYS A 70 -13.52 7.67 -5.83
C CYS A 70 -13.31 9.03 -5.16
N ARG A 71 -12.07 9.35 -4.81
CA ARG A 71 -11.60 10.57 -4.15
C ARG A 71 -10.63 11.35 -5.03
N PHE A 72 -10.91 11.40 -6.33
CA PHE A 72 -10.01 12.03 -7.31
C PHE A 72 -9.74 13.51 -7.02
N SER A 73 -10.76 14.26 -6.62
CA SER A 73 -10.60 15.66 -6.19
C SER A 73 -9.65 15.78 -4.99
N ASP A 74 -9.78 14.90 -4.00
CA ASP A 74 -8.91 14.94 -2.81
C ASP A 74 -7.46 14.57 -3.16
N PHE A 75 -7.28 13.65 -4.11
CA PHE A 75 -5.96 13.34 -4.65
C PHE A 75 -5.30 14.55 -5.31
N LEU A 76 -6.07 15.31 -6.13
CA LEU A 76 -5.57 16.54 -6.75
C LEU A 76 -5.29 17.62 -5.71
N ASP A 77 -6.15 17.80 -4.73
CA ASP A 77 -5.96 18.77 -3.64
C ASP A 77 -4.71 18.41 -2.83
N ALA A 78 -4.46 17.13 -2.55
CA ALA A 78 -3.23 16.66 -1.91
C ALA A 78 -1.99 16.97 -2.77
N ALA A 79 -2.05 16.65 -4.06
CA ALA A 79 -0.96 16.97 -4.99
C ALA A 79 -0.70 18.49 -5.07
N ASP A 80 -1.74 19.32 -5.04
CA ASP A 80 -1.60 20.79 -5.06
C ASP A 80 -1.04 21.34 -3.75
N ARG A 81 -1.43 20.80 -2.59
CA ARG A 81 -0.81 21.20 -1.31
C ARG A 81 0.67 20.89 -1.28
N LEU A 82 1.09 19.74 -1.82
CA LEU A 82 2.50 19.37 -1.89
C LEU A 82 3.33 20.26 -2.82
N ARG A 83 2.71 20.97 -3.79
CA ARG A 83 3.44 21.88 -4.66
C ARG A 83 4.10 23.05 -3.93
N VAL A 84 3.69 23.38 -2.71
CA VAL A 84 4.36 24.42 -1.89
C VAL A 84 5.82 24.07 -1.60
N PHE A 85 6.15 22.77 -1.56
CA PHE A 85 7.50 22.25 -1.36
C PHE A 85 8.30 22.16 -2.67
N ASP A 86 7.71 22.57 -3.81
CA ASP A 86 8.31 22.56 -5.15
C ASP A 86 8.92 21.17 -5.48
N PRO A 87 8.17 20.05 -5.38
CA PRO A 87 8.71 18.71 -5.61
C PRO A 87 9.03 18.52 -7.09
N HIS A 88 10.14 17.83 -7.37
CA HIS A 88 10.44 17.33 -8.72
C HIS A 88 9.63 16.08 -9.05
N VAL A 89 9.35 15.25 -8.01
CA VAL A 89 8.64 13.98 -8.12
C VAL A 89 7.63 13.86 -6.98
N ILE A 90 6.41 13.45 -7.32
CA ILE A 90 5.37 13.04 -6.36
C ILE A 90 5.18 11.53 -6.54
N LEU A 91 5.52 10.75 -5.53
CA LEU A 91 5.29 9.31 -5.49
C LEU A 91 3.90 9.05 -4.93
N ALA A 92 3.07 8.29 -5.61
CA ALA A 92 1.68 8.04 -5.19
C ALA A 92 1.39 6.54 -5.09
N GLU A 93 0.84 6.14 -3.94
CA GLU A 93 0.44 4.75 -3.65
C GLU A 93 -1.09 4.64 -3.59
N PRO A 94 -1.75 4.02 -4.58
CA PRO A 94 -3.19 3.73 -4.51
C PRO A 94 -3.47 2.56 -3.57
N VAL A 95 -4.73 2.44 -3.14
CA VAL A 95 -5.23 1.29 -2.37
C VAL A 95 -4.92 -0.02 -3.11
N GLY A 96 -4.48 -1.05 -2.36
CA GLY A 96 -4.00 -2.31 -2.94
C GLY A 96 -5.06 -3.17 -3.63
N SER A 97 -6.36 -2.88 -3.47
CA SER A 97 -7.46 -3.52 -4.18
C SER A 97 -7.93 -2.77 -5.42
N CYS A 98 -7.44 -1.52 -5.65
CA CYS A 98 -7.89 -0.70 -6.78
C CYS A 98 -7.55 -1.27 -8.14
N ILE A 99 -8.50 -1.16 -9.05
CA ILE A 99 -8.37 -1.41 -10.49
C ILE A 99 -8.96 -0.21 -11.26
N ASP A 100 -8.80 -0.19 -12.58
CA ASP A 100 -9.27 0.87 -13.49
C ASP A 100 -8.58 2.24 -13.26
N MET A 101 -7.36 2.18 -12.71
CA MET A 101 -6.56 3.37 -12.40
C MET A 101 -6.23 4.22 -13.63
N VAL A 102 -6.00 3.56 -14.77
CA VAL A 102 -5.68 4.25 -16.03
C VAL A 102 -6.84 5.13 -16.46
N ALA A 103 -8.06 4.58 -16.54
CA ALA A 103 -9.22 5.31 -17.04
C ALA A 103 -9.79 6.32 -16.02
N THR A 104 -9.59 6.07 -14.72
CA THR A 104 -10.26 6.85 -13.66
C THR A 104 -9.35 7.86 -12.97
N VAL A 105 -8.02 7.71 -13.07
CA VAL A 105 -7.05 8.61 -12.43
C VAL A 105 -6.03 9.15 -13.44
N LEU A 106 -5.28 8.29 -14.12
CA LEU A 106 -4.16 8.74 -14.94
C LEU A 106 -4.60 9.55 -16.17
N ARG A 107 -5.59 9.05 -16.92
CA ARG A 107 -6.13 9.77 -18.08
C ARG A 107 -6.81 11.09 -17.70
N PRO A 108 -7.66 11.17 -16.65
CA PRO A 108 -8.17 12.44 -16.18
C PRO A 108 -7.06 13.45 -15.81
N ILE A 109 -5.97 13.02 -15.17
CA ILE A 109 -4.82 13.91 -14.90
C ILE A 109 -4.18 14.38 -16.19
N ALA A 110 -3.91 13.48 -17.14
CA ALA A 110 -3.29 13.83 -18.42
C ALA A 110 -4.16 14.81 -19.23
N GLU A 111 -5.46 14.57 -19.29
CA GLU A 111 -6.42 15.35 -20.10
C GLU A 111 -6.70 16.74 -19.50
N TYR A 112 -6.95 16.80 -18.17
CA TYR A 112 -7.45 18.02 -17.54
C TYR A 112 -6.40 18.79 -16.74
N TYR A 113 -5.28 18.17 -16.39
CA TYR A 113 -4.23 18.73 -15.53
C TYR A 113 -2.82 18.54 -16.09
N GLY A 114 -2.68 18.20 -17.37
CA GLY A 114 -1.40 18.03 -18.04
C GLY A 114 -0.60 19.33 -18.19
N ASP A 115 -1.22 20.49 -17.96
CA ASP A 115 -0.54 21.79 -17.82
C ASP A 115 0.16 21.92 -16.44
N ARG A 116 -0.27 21.19 -15.42
CA ARG A 116 0.20 21.26 -14.03
C ARG A 116 1.13 20.11 -13.63
N TYR A 117 0.90 18.93 -14.17
CA TYR A 117 1.58 17.67 -13.82
C TYR A 117 2.07 16.94 -15.06
N ARG A 118 3.13 16.13 -14.88
CA ARG A 118 3.54 15.10 -15.82
C ARG A 118 3.25 13.75 -15.18
N LEU A 119 3.05 12.70 -15.97
CA LEU A 119 2.82 11.34 -15.49
C LEU A 119 3.94 10.42 -15.93
N ALA A 120 4.43 9.61 -15.02
CA ALA A 120 5.32 8.48 -15.29
C ALA A 120 4.52 7.24 -15.73
N PRO A 121 5.14 6.27 -16.40
CA PRO A 121 4.52 4.98 -16.69
C PRO A 121 3.93 4.34 -15.43
N PHE A 122 2.68 3.86 -15.52
CA PHE A 122 2.01 3.19 -14.41
C PHE A 122 2.69 1.88 -14.07
N THR A 123 3.28 1.82 -12.89
CA THR A 123 3.97 0.61 -12.40
C THR A 123 3.05 -0.19 -11.50
N VAL A 124 2.93 -1.51 -11.78
CA VAL A 124 2.24 -2.47 -10.91
C VAL A 124 3.24 -3.45 -10.32
N LEU A 125 3.28 -3.53 -9.00
CA LEU A 125 4.14 -4.44 -8.26
C LEU A 125 3.47 -5.77 -8.03
N VAL A 126 4.25 -6.84 -8.13
CA VAL A 126 3.81 -8.22 -7.98
C VAL A 126 4.75 -8.95 -7.02
N GLU A 127 4.19 -9.43 -5.92
CA GLU A 127 4.89 -10.36 -5.04
C GLU A 127 4.83 -11.77 -5.67
N PRO A 128 5.97 -12.48 -5.83
CA PRO A 128 6.04 -13.72 -6.63
C PRO A 128 5.10 -14.82 -6.16
N GLN A 129 4.98 -15.04 -4.84
CA GLN A 129 4.11 -16.08 -4.33
C GLN A 129 2.63 -15.69 -4.45
N ARG A 130 2.30 -14.41 -4.25
CA ARG A 130 0.93 -13.89 -4.52
C ARG A 130 0.53 -14.11 -5.98
N ALA A 131 1.46 -13.94 -6.91
CA ALA A 131 1.20 -14.25 -8.32
C ALA A 131 0.86 -15.73 -8.53
N ARG A 132 1.57 -16.66 -7.89
CA ARG A 132 1.23 -18.10 -7.97
C ARG A 132 -0.15 -18.39 -7.41
N GLU A 133 -0.49 -17.77 -6.27
CA GLU A 133 -1.81 -17.92 -5.63
C GLU A 133 -2.93 -17.39 -6.52
N MET A 134 -2.79 -16.17 -7.05
CA MET A 134 -3.84 -15.47 -7.82
C MET A 134 -3.99 -15.96 -9.25
N LEU A 135 -2.95 -16.55 -9.83
CA LEU A 135 -2.98 -17.12 -11.19
C LEU A 135 -3.20 -18.64 -11.18
N GLY A 136 -3.10 -19.30 -10.04
CA GLY A 136 -3.30 -20.73 -9.87
C GLY A 136 -4.77 -21.16 -9.99
N ALA A 137 -4.99 -22.47 -10.16
CA ALA A 137 -6.33 -23.04 -10.33
C ALA A 137 -7.20 -22.93 -9.05
N ALA A 138 -6.59 -22.84 -7.87
CA ALA A 138 -7.27 -22.72 -6.60
C ALA A 138 -7.47 -21.26 -6.14
N ALA A 139 -7.20 -20.28 -7.02
CA ALA A 139 -7.31 -18.88 -6.72
C ALA A 139 -8.77 -18.50 -6.37
N ASP A 140 -8.93 -17.66 -5.35
CA ASP A 140 -10.23 -17.04 -5.09
C ASP A 140 -10.64 -16.19 -6.32
N PRO A 141 -11.82 -16.42 -6.90
CA PRO A 141 -12.20 -15.80 -8.17
C PRO A 141 -12.35 -14.27 -8.08
N HIS A 142 -12.70 -13.74 -6.91
CA HIS A 142 -12.85 -12.30 -6.68
C HIS A 142 -11.49 -11.62 -6.56
N LEU A 143 -10.60 -12.15 -5.74
CA LEU A 143 -9.26 -11.59 -5.58
C LEU A 143 -8.41 -11.77 -6.84
N ALA A 144 -8.55 -12.91 -7.53
CA ALA A 144 -7.92 -13.13 -8.83
C ALA A 144 -8.41 -12.15 -9.91
N TYR A 145 -9.68 -11.75 -9.86
CA TYR A 145 -10.24 -10.72 -10.74
C TYR A 145 -9.53 -9.38 -10.53
N LEU A 146 -9.39 -8.91 -9.29
CA LEU A 146 -8.67 -7.68 -8.99
C LEU A 146 -7.21 -7.75 -9.47
N PHE A 147 -6.52 -8.83 -9.11
CA PHE A 147 -5.11 -9.03 -9.44
C PHE A 147 -4.86 -9.02 -10.95
N ARG A 148 -5.67 -9.75 -11.74
CA ARG A 148 -5.53 -9.82 -13.19
C ARG A 148 -5.81 -8.48 -13.88
N ASN A 149 -6.78 -7.70 -13.39
CA ASN A 149 -7.05 -6.37 -13.93
C ASN A 149 -5.92 -5.40 -13.62
N GLN A 150 -5.31 -5.44 -12.42
CA GLN A 150 -4.12 -4.65 -12.13
C GLN A 150 -2.97 -4.95 -13.09
N LEU A 151 -2.72 -6.22 -13.40
CA LEU A 151 -1.70 -6.60 -14.39
C LEU A 151 -2.03 -6.12 -15.81
N ALA A 152 -3.31 -6.14 -16.19
CA ALA A 152 -3.75 -5.80 -17.54
C ALA A 152 -3.59 -4.30 -17.84
N GLU A 153 -3.80 -3.43 -16.84
CA GLU A 153 -3.70 -1.97 -17.02
C GLU A 153 -2.30 -1.40 -16.81
N ALA A 154 -1.34 -2.18 -16.33
CA ALA A 154 0.01 -1.73 -16.04
C ALA A 154 0.80 -1.38 -17.32
N ASP A 155 1.49 -0.24 -17.33
CA ASP A 155 2.51 0.04 -18.34
C ASP A 155 3.80 -0.76 -18.04
N LEU A 156 4.16 -0.86 -16.75
CA LEU A 156 5.29 -1.64 -16.26
C LEU A 156 4.83 -2.61 -15.17
N VAL A 157 5.12 -3.89 -15.33
CA VAL A 157 4.91 -4.89 -14.27
C VAL A 157 6.26 -5.27 -13.68
N CYS A 158 6.39 -5.20 -12.36
CA CYS A 158 7.64 -5.44 -11.67
C CYS A 158 7.45 -6.48 -10.56
N PHE A 159 8.29 -7.52 -10.52
CA PHE A 159 8.35 -8.38 -9.35
C PHE A 159 9.07 -7.68 -8.20
N THR A 160 8.54 -7.86 -7.00
CA THR A 160 9.19 -7.47 -5.74
C THR A 160 9.88 -8.66 -5.08
N ARG A 161 10.54 -8.42 -3.92
CA ARG A 161 11.31 -9.44 -3.17
C ARG A 161 12.39 -10.15 -4.00
N ALA A 162 13.08 -9.41 -4.90
CA ALA A 162 14.14 -9.97 -5.73
C ALA A 162 15.35 -10.46 -4.92
N ASP A 163 15.51 -9.97 -3.69
CA ASP A 163 16.54 -10.36 -2.74
C ASP A 163 16.28 -11.71 -2.05
N SER A 164 15.02 -12.16 -1.97
CA SER A 164 14.62 -13.37 -1.25
C SER A 164 13.95 -14.42 -2.14
N SER A 165 13.50 -14.06 -3.33
CA SER A 165 12.84 -14.98 -4.26
C SER A 165 13.80 -15.44 -5.36
N GLY A 166 14.08 -16.74 -5.42
CA GLY A 166 14.85 -17.35 -6.51
C GLY A 166 14.02 -17.73 -7.74
N ASP A 167 12.69 -17.80 -7.58
CA ASP A 167 11.76 -18.28 -8.60
C ASP A 167 10.64 -17.27 -8.83
N PHE A 168 10.48 -16.86 -10.10
CA PHE A 168 9.50 -15.87 -10.54
C PHE A 168 8.54 -16.52 -11.54
N PRO A 169 7.24 -16.61 -11.22
CA PRO A 169 6.26 -17.20 -12.15
C PRO A 169 6.11 -16.37 -13.42
N ALA A 170 5.70 -17.01 -14.51
CA ALA A 170 5.36 -16.29 -15.72
C ALA A 170 4.11 -15.41 -15.48
N LEU A 171 4.14 -14.18 -15.98
CA LEU A 171 3.02 -13.25 -15.94
C LEU A 171 2.44 -13.04 -17.34
N PRO A 172 1.11 -12.91 -17.49
CA PRO A 172 0.48 -12.67 -18.78
C PRO A 172 0.99 -11.41 -19.50
N SER A 173 1.30 -10.36 -18.74
CA SER A 173 1.81 -9.07 -19.24
C SER A 173 3.34 -9.01 -19.34
N GLY A 174 4.03 -10.09 -19.00
CA GLY A 174 5.50 -10.08 -18.86
C GLY A 174 5.96 -9.39 -17.57
N CYS A 175 7.27 -9.24 -17.43
CA CYS A 175 7.89 -8.55 -16.29
C CYS A 175 8.99 -7.62 -16.81
N ALA A 176 8.93 -6.33 -16.45
CA ALA A 176 9.92 -5.34 -16.84
C ALA A 176 11.15 -5.36 -15.91
N PHE A 177 10.91 -5.45 -14.60
CA PHE A 177 11.97 -5.40 -13.58
C PHE A 177 11.73 -6.40 -12.44
N ARG A 178 12.83 -6.79 -11.78
CA ARG A 178 12.82 -7.49 -10.50
C ARG A 178 13.44 -6.58 -9.46
N LEU A 179 12.66 -6.23 -8.44
CA LEU A 179 12.98 -5.17 -7.49
C LEU A 179 13.05 -5.71 -6.06
N SER A 180 13.89 -5.13 -5.25
CA SER A 180 13.82 -5.23 -3.78
C SER A 180 13.77 -3.82 -3.19
N GLY A 181 12.64 -3.47 -2.58
CA GLY A 181 12.51 -2.23 -1.81
C GLY A 181 13.39 -2.24 -0.55
N THR A 182 13.69 -3.42 0.00
CA THR A 182 14.52 -3.58 1.20
C THR A 182 15.99 -3.33 0.90
N THR A 183 16.55 -3.99 -0.11
CA THR A 183 17.98 -3.89 -0.45
C THR A 183 18.27 -2.76 -1.46
N GLY A 184 17.28 -2.34 -2.23
CA GLY A 184 17.43 -1.38 -3.33
C GLY A 184 17.80 -2.02 -4.67
N GLN A 185 17.90 -3.35 -4.74
CA GLN A 185 18.18 -4.06 -5.99
C GLN A 185 17.16 -3.70 -7.07
N GLY A 186 17.63 -3.36 -8.28
CA GLY A 186 16.80 -3.03 -9.45
C GLY A 186 16.04 -1.70 -9.36
N VAL A 187 16.08 -1.00 -8.21
CA VAL A 187 15.31 0.24 -8.01
C VAL A 187 15.87 1.39 -8.84
N SER A 188 17.20 1.47 -9.00
CA SER A 188 17.82 2.54 -9.82
C SER A 188 17.47 2.39 -11.30
N GLU A 189 17.44 1.18 -11.83
CA GLU A 189 17.06 0.87 -13.20
C GLU A 189 15.59 1.18 -13.46
N TRP A 190 14.72 0.81 -12.52
CA TRP A 190 13.29 1.17 -12.57
C TRP A 190 13.10 2.69 -12.52
N LEU A 191 13.79 3.39 -11.60
CA LEU A 191 13.75 4.84 -11.52
C LEU A 191 14.22 5.50 -12.83
N ALA A 192 15.30 5.01 -13.44
CA ALA A 192 15.76 5.51 -14.74
C ALA A 192 14.66 5.39 -15.81
N GLN A 193 13.91 4.29 -15.83
CA GLN A 193 12.82 4.07 -16.78
C GLN A 193 11.61 4.98 -16.51
N VAL A 194 11.16 5.11 -15.26
CA VAL A 194 9.95 5.91 -14.94
C VAL A 194 10.20 7.41 -15.00
N LEU A 195 11.46 7.84 -14.85
CA LEU A 195 11.86 9.25 -14.93
C LEU A 195 12.26 9.68 -16.34
N ALA A 196 12.36 8.76 -17.30
CA ALA A 196 12.75 9.07 -18.66
C ALA A 196 11.72 9.99 -19.34
N ASP A 197 12.20 11.04 -19.99
CA ASP A 197 11.35 11.95 -20.76
C ASP A 197 10.73 11.22 -21.96
N GLY A 198 9.45 11.52 -22.22
CA GLY A 198 8.69 10.90 -23.32
C GLY A 198 8.19 9.48 -23.05
N SER A 199 8.33 8.96 -21.83
CA SER A 199 7.72 7.70 -21.44
C SER A 199 6.20 7.78 -21.54
N VAL A 200 5.56 6.72 -22.09
CA VAL A 200 4.10 6.66 -22.24
C VAL A 200 3.49 6.21 -20.91
N CYS A 201 2.47 6.95 -20.46
CA CYS A 201 1.68 6.62 -19.28
C CYS A 201 0.24 6.30 -19.67
N GLY A 202 -0.34 5.28 -19.02
CA GLY A 202 -1.76 4.95 -19.17
C GLY A 202 -2.12 4.40 -20.55
N ALA A 203 -1.19 3.64 -21.17
CA ALA A 203 -1.37 3.08 -22.50
C ALA A 203 -2.48 2.00 -22.54
N ARG A 204 -2.78 1.36 -21.41
CA ARG A 204 -3.62 0.15 -21.34
C ARG A 204 -4.83 0.34 -20.41
N PRO A 205 -5.86 1.13 -20.79
CA PRO A 205 -7.09 1.17 -19.99
C PRO A 205 -7.81 -0.17 -20.06
N LEU A 206 -8.50 -0.52 -19.00
CA LEU A 206 -9.43 -1.65 -19.02
C LEU A 206 -10.66 -1.28 -19.86
N GLU A 207 -10.99 -2.09 -20.88
CA GLU A 207 -12.06 -1.75 -21.83
C GLU A 207 -13.46 -1.92 -21.22
N ASN A 208 -13.70 -2.96 -20.45
CA ASN A 208 -15.02 -3.29 -19.92
C ASN A 208 -14.92 -3.71 -18.44
N VAL A 209 -14.82 -2.75 -17.54
CA VAL A 209 -14.83 -3.03 -16.10
C VAL A 209 -16.26 -3.27 -15.64
N ASP A 210 -16.50 -4.47 -15.12
CA ASP A 210 -17.73 -4.78 -14.40
C ASP A 210 -17.62 -4.26 -12.97
N TYR A 211 -18.19 -3.10 -12.71
CA TYR A 211 -18.17 -2.48 -11.38
C TYR A 211 -18.98 -3.23 -10.33
N ALA A 212 -19.99 -4.02 -10.73
CA ALA A 212 -20.69 -4.88 -9.77
C ALA A 212 -19.75 -5.99 -9.28
N ARG A 213 -19.06 -6.65 -10.21
CA ARG A 213 -18.04 -7.65 -9.89
C ARG A 213 -16.86 -7.06 -9.13
N TYR A 214 -16.47 -5.83 -9.45
CA TYR A 214 -15.41 -5.12 -8.71
C TYR A 214 -15.84 -4.88 -7.27
N ALA A 215 -17.07 -4.38 -7.04
CA ALA A 215 -17.62 -4.18 -5.71
C ALA A 215 -17.73 -5.48 -4.90
N GLU A 216 -18.20 -6.57 -5.53
CA GLU A 216 -18.24 -7.89 -4.92
C GLU A 216 -16.82 -8.36 -4.51
N ALA A 217 -15.83 -8.16 -5.38
CA ALA A 217 -14.46 -8.55 -5.11
C ALA A 217 -13.85 -7.77 -3.93
N GLU A 218 -14.05 -6.45 -3.86
CA GLU A 218 -13.61 -5.65 -2.70
C GLU A 218 -14.36 -6.03 -1.42
N ALA A 219 -15.65 -6.33 -1.49
CA ALA A 219 -16.46 -6.73 -0.35
C ALA A 219 -16.08 -8.11 0.24
N THR A 220 -15.24 -8.91 -0.44
CA THR A 220 -14.68 -10.13 0.17
C THR A 220 -13.62 -9.82 1.24
N LEU A 221 -13.09 -8.59 1.24
CA LEU A 221 -12.06 -8.14 2.16
C LEU A 221 -12.68 -7.37 3.32
N GLY A 222 -12.41 -7.81 4.54
CA GLY A 222 -12.61 -7.02 5.75
C GLY A 222 -11.38 -6.13 6.01
N TRP A 223 -11.64 -4.93 6.48
CA TRP A 223 -10.66 -3.90 6.79
C TRP A 223 -10.74 -3.54 8.26
N LEU A 224 -9.60 -3.55 8.95
CA LEU A 224 -9.50 -3.12 10.34
C LEU A 224 -8.29 -2.19 10.49
N ASN A 225 -8.53 -1.02 11.05
CA ASN A 225 -7.51 -0.06 11.47
C ASN A 225 -7.65 0.15 12.97
N TRP A 226 -6.56 0.01 13.69
CA TRP A 226 -6.51 0.20 15.12
C TRP A 226 -5.25 1.02 15.49
N HIS A 227 -5.45 2.03 16.32
CA HIS A 227 -4.38 2.85 16.86
C HIS A 227 -4.62 3.06 18.36
N ALA A 228 -3.65 2.74 19.18
CA ALA A 228 -3.73 2.92 20.61
C ALA A 228 -2.38 3.31 21.22
N THR A 229 -2.45 4.06 22.31
CA THR A 229 -1.33 4.19 23.24
C THR A 229 -1.42 3.10 24.30
N LEU A 230 -0.29 2.46 24.61
CA LEU A 230 -0.20 1.43 25.64
C LEU A 230 0.58 1.97 26.83
N ALA A 231 0.02 1.78 28.04
CA ALA A 231 0.71 1.97 29.30
C ALA A 231 0.91 0.59 29.94
N LEU A 232 2.14 0.06 29.87
CA LEU A 232 2.45 -1.31 30.26
C LEU A 232 2.75 -1.42 31.76
N ASP A 233 2.34 -2.51 32.39
CA ASP A 233 2.65 -2.83 33.79
C ASP A 233 4.15 -3.06 34.03
N ALA A 234 4.84 -3.61 33.03
CA ALA A 234 6.30 -3.80 33.00
C ALA A 234 6.86 -3.24 31.71
N ALA A 235 8.11 -2.75 31.73
CA ALA A 235 8.77 -2.28 30.54
C ALA A 235 9.06 -3.45 29.57
N LEU A 236 8.63 -3.32 28.31
CA LEU A 236 8.88 -4.24 27.21
C LEU A 236 9.50 -3.49 26.03
N SER A 237 10.28 -4.18 25.21
CA SER A 237 10.74 -3.60 23.95
C SER A 237 9.60 -3.62 22.90
N PRO A 238 9.64 -2.75 21.87
CA PRO A 238 8.66 -2.79 20.78
C PRO A 238 8.49 -4.19 20.17
N ALA A 239 9.58 -4.95 20.02
CA ALA A 239 9.52 -6.32 19.51
C ALA A 239 8.75 -7.28 20.45
N GLN A 240 8.90 -7.11 21.76
CA GLN A 240 8.18 -7.91 22.76
C GLN A 240 6.69 -7.56 22.87
N VAL A 241 6.29 -6.39 22.39
CA VAL A 241 4.88 -6.00 22.27
C VAL A 241 4.27 -6.50 20.98
N VAL A 242 4.93 -6.23 19.83
CA VAL A 242 4.39 -6.51 18.49
C VAL A 242 4.40 -8.01 18.20
N GLY A 243 5.48 -8.74 18.47
CA GLY A 243 5.58 -10.16 18.13
C GLY A 243 4.41 -10.99 18.70
N PRO A 244 4.23 -11.04 20.04
CA PRO A 244 3.15 -11.81 20.63
C PRO A 244 1.74 -11.33 20.26
N LEU A 245 1.57 -10.05 19.88
CA LEU A 245 0.29 -9.53 19.39
C LEU A 245 -0.02 -10.09 18.00
N LEU A 246 0.96 -10.08 17.09
CA LEU A 246 0.81 -10.62 15.73
C LEU A 246 0.58 -12.13 15.76
N ASP A 247 1.32 -12.88 16.58
CA ASP A 247 1.16 -14.32 16.74
C ASP A 247 -0.28 -14.69 17.16
N ARG A 248 -0.81 -14.02 18.20
CA ARG A 248 -2.18 -14.24 18.68
C ARG A 248 -3.23 -13.84 17.66
N LEU A 249 -2.99 -12.75 16.91
CA LEU A 249 -3.93 -12.28 15.90
C LEU A 249 -3.96 -13.25 14.71
N ASP A 250 -2.80 -13.72 14.25
CA ASP A 250 -2.72 -14.73 13.18
C ASP A 250 -3.35 -16.06 13.59
N GLU A 251 -3.10 -16.54 14.82
CA GLU A 251 -3.74 -17.73 15.38
C GLU A 251 -5.27 -17.59 15.39
N ALA A 252 -5.80 -16.50 15.93
CA ALA A 252 -7.24 -16.25 16.00
C ALA A 252 -7.88 -16.14 14.61
N LEU A 253 -7.22 -15.50 13.65
CA LEU A 253 -7.69 -15.41 12.27
C LEU A 253 -7.66 -16.78 11.57
N THR A 254 -6.61 -17.56 11.79
CA THR A 254 -6.46 -18.91 11.24
C THR A 254 -7.56 -19.85 11.77
N GLU A 255 -7.81 -19.84 13.09
CA GLU A 255 -8.88 -20.61 13.71
C GLU A 255 -10.27 -20.21 13.19
N ALA A 256 -10.48 -18.93 12.91
CA ALA A 256 -11.72 -18.42 12.33
C ALA A 256 -11.86 -18.68 10.80
N GLY A 257 -10.86 -19.32 10.16
CA GLY A 257 -10.83 -19.54 8.71
C GLY A 257 -10.69 -18.27 7.89
N VAL A 258 -10.14 -17.21 8.47
CA VAL A 258 -9.93 -15.90 7.84
C VAL A 258 -8.52 -15.82 7.25
N ALA A 259 -8.43 -15.62 5.94
CA ALA A 259 -7.14 -15.53 5.25
C ALA A 259 -6.61 -14.09 5.27
N ILE A 260 -5.40 -13.90 5.80
CA ILE A 260 -4.71 -12.61 5.80
C ILE A 260 -4.32 -12.26 4.35
N ALA A 261 -4.76 -11.09 3.90
CA ALA A 261 -4.28 -10.49 2.66
C ALA A 261 -3.09 -9.55 2.93
N HIS A 262 -3.15 -8.77 4.02
CA HIS A 262 -2.07 -7.94 4.51
C HIS A 262 -2.34 -7.51 5.96
N LEU A 263 -1.37 -7.73 6.83
CA LEU A 263 -1.35 -7.25 8.21
C LEU A 263 -0.08 -6.43 8.42
N LYS A 264 -0.22 -5.22 8.94
CA LYS A 264 0.88 -4.32 9.29
C LYS A 264 0.74 -3.89 10.74
N ALA A 265 1.85 -3.84 11.44
CA ALA A 265 1.95 -3.22 12.76
C ALA A 265 3.15 -2.25 12.77
N HIS A 266 3.00 -1.14 13.46
CA HIS A 266 4.06 -0.19 13.76
C HIS A 266 3.94 0.21 15.22
N ASP A 267 4.96 -0.08 15.99
CA ASP A 267 5.06 0.31 17.40
C ASP A 267 6.21 1.30 17.59
N GLN A 268 5.88 2.44 18.14
CA GLN A 268 6.82 3.48 18.51
C GLN A 268 6.89 3.61 20.03
N ALA A 269 8.07 3.38 20.59
CA ALA A 269 8.40 3.67 21.97
C ALA A 269 9.44 4.82 22.07
N PRO A 270 9.65 5.43 23.25
CA PRO A 270 10.70 6.44 23.42
C PRO A 270 12.11 5.94 23.08
N THR A 271 12.32 4.63 23.12
CA THR A 271 13.61 3.95 22.92
C THR A 271 13.85 3.51 21.48
N GLY A 272 12.85 3.57 20.62
CA GLY A 272 12.93 3.14 19.22
C GLY A 272 11.59 2.65 18.68
N PHE A 273 11.61 2.14 17.46
CA PHE A 273 10.42 1.63 16.81
C PHE A 273 10.67 0.27 16.19
N ILE A 274 9.58 -0.45 15.96
CA ILE A 274 9.53 -1.64 15.11
C ILE A 274 8.33 -1.56 14.18
N ARG A 275 8.49 -2.05 12.97
CA ARG A 275 7.38 -2.39 12.10
C ARG A 275 7.44 -3.85 11.71
N ALA A 276 6.29 -4.46 11.58
CA ALA A 276 6.16 -5.83 11.13
C ALA A 276 5.02 -5.95 10.11
N SER A 277 5.16 -6.85 9.15
CA SER A 277 4.11 -7.11 8.16
C SER A 277 4.03 -8.58 7.79
N LEU A 278 2.79 -9.04 7.56
CA LEU A 278 2.42 -10.39 7.12
C LEU A 278 1.54 -10.28 5.87
N CYS A 279 1.73 -11.16 4.91
CA CYS A 279 0.88 -11.25 3.72
C CYS A 279 0.04 -12.53 3.69
N ARG A 280 0.25 -13.44 4.63
CA ARG A 280 -0.44 -14.75 4.76
C ARG A 280 -0.50 -15.16 6.21
N ASN A 281 -1.44 -16.06 6.51
CA ASN A 281 -1.45 -16.75 7.80
C ASN A 281 -0.21 -17.64 7.93
N GLN A 282 0.30 -17.77 9.13
CA GLN A 282 1.43 -18.63 9.50
C GLN A 282 2.73 -18.31 8.72
N GLU A 283 2.83 -17.12 8.15
CA GLU A 283 4.05 -16.59 7.53
C GLU A 283 4.91 -15.93 8.61
N GLU A 284 6.23 -16.08 8.54
CA GLU A 284 7.10 -15.27 9.37
C GLU A 284 6.97 -13.79 9.02
N PRO A 285 6.76 -12.89 10.00
CA PRO A 285 6.62 -11.47 9.71
C PRO A 285 7.92 -10.89 9.12
N LEU A 286 7.75 -10.07 8.08
CA LEU A 286 8.84 -9.20 7.64
C LEU A 286 8.96 -8.06 8.64
N VAL A 287 10.09 -8.00 9.32
CA VAL A 287 10.34 -7.04 10.41
C VAL A 287 11.43 -6.05 10.00
N ASP A 288 11.24 -4.78 10.39
CA ASP A 288 12.20 -3.69 10.19
C ASP A 288 12.15 -2.73 11.39
N GLY A 289 13.25 -2.01 11.65
CA GLY A 289 13.39 -1.09 12.77
C GLY A 289 14.45 -1.55 13.77
N MET A 290 14.27 -1.18 15.03
CA MET A 290 15.24 -1.41 16.11
C MET A 290 14.83 -2.63 16.95
N LEU A 291 15.26 -3.84 16.50
CA LEU A 291 14.97 -5.08 17.23
C LEU A 291 15.55 -5.09 18.66
N ASP A 292 16.64 -4.36 18.86
CA ASP A 292 17.38 -4.21 20.13
C ASP A 292 16.97 -2.96 20.92
N ALA A 293 15.87 -2.29 20.54
CA ALA A 293 15.37 -1.16 21.28
C ALA A 293 15.15 -1.52 22.77
N SER A 294 15.57 -0.63 23.66
CA SER A 294 15.44 -0.86 25.09
C SER A 294 13.96 -0.93 25.51
N PRO A 295 13.63 -1.72 26.56
CA PRO A 295 12.27 -1.78 27.07
C PRO A 295 11.73 -0.40 27.53
N ALA A 296 10.46 -0.14 27.25
CA ALA A 296 9.71 1.04 27.65
C ALA A 296 8.35 0.63 28.22
N ARG A 297 7.70 1.55 28.96
CA ARG A 297 6.32 1.33 29.46
C ARG A 297 5.27 1.98 28.58
N GLU A 298 5.67 2.97 27.78
CA GLU A 298 4.78 3.70 26.90
C GLU A 298 5.05 3.33 25.46
N HIS A 299 3.99 2.95 24.74
CA HIS A 299 4.04 2.58 23.33
C HIS A 299 2.91 3.26 22.57
N ASP A 300 3.17 3.59 21.32
CA ASP A 300 2.20 4.11 20.37
C ASP A 300 2.10 3.11 19.19
N LEU A 301 1.05 2.30 19.21
CA LEU A 301 0.89 1.14 18.34
C LEU A 301 -0.22 1.34 17.33
N ILE A 302 0.13 1.25 16.04
CA ILE A 302 -0.80 1.22 14.91
C ILE A 302 -0.83 -0.18 14.31
N LEU A 303 -2.03 -0.68 14.01
CA LEU A 303 -2.25 -1.94 13.33
C LEU A 303 -3.27 -1.78 12.20
N ASN A 304 -2.90 -2.23 11.00
CA ASN A 304 -3.78 -2.27 9.85
C ASN A 304 -3.90 -3.71 9.33
N LEU A 305 -5.10 -4.26 9.31
CA LEU A 305 -5.40 -5.60 8.83
C LEU A 305 -6.34 -5.54 7.62
N ARG A 306 -5.99 -6.27 6.58
CA ARG A 306 -6.80 -6.55 5.40
C ARG A 306 -6.85 -8.06 5.26
N ALA A 307 -8.04 -8.65 5.37
CA ALA A 307 -8.19 -10.10 5.37
C ALA A 307 -9.48 -10.51 4.68
N ARG A 308 -9.51 -11.72 4.14
CA ARG A 308 -10.72 -12.31 3.56
C ARG A 308 -11.62 -12.81 4.67
N GLY A 309 -12.53 -11.96 5.11
CA GLY A 309 -13.43 -12.24 6.22
C GLY A 309 -14.36 -11.06 6.50
N SER A 310 -15.36 -11.29 7.34
CA SER A 310 -16.29 -10.23 7.74
C SER A 310 -15.70 -9.31 8.81
N PRO A 311 -16.18 -8.07 8.94
CA PRO A 311 -15.79 -7.18 10.03
C PRO A 311 -15.98 -7.81 11.43
N GLU A 312 -17.01 -8.63 11.60
CA GLU A 312 -17.29 -9.30 12.87
C GLU A 312 -16.18 -10.30 13.22
N GLN A 313 -15.71 -11.09 12.24
CA GLN A 313 -14.60 -12.02 12.44
C GLN A 313 -13.30 -11.29 12.78
N LEU A 314 -13.01 -10.18 12.08
CA LEU A 314 -11.82 -9.36 12.35
C LEU A 314 -11.88 -8.73 13.73
N ARG A 315 -13.04 -8.20 14.14
CA ARG A 315 -13.25 -7.65 15.49
C ARG A 315 -13.03 -8.70 16.58
N ALA A 316 -13.58 -9.89 16.39
CA ALA A 316 -13.43 -10.97 17.35
C ALA A 316 -11.96 -11.38 17.51
N ALA A 317 -11.23 -11.57 16.41
CA ALA A 317 -9.80 -11.88 16.43
C ALA A 317 -8.99 -10.77 17.11
N MET A 318 -9.28 -9.50 16.81
CA MET A 318 -8.60 -8.36 17.42
C MET A 318 -8.84 -8.27 18.93
N LEU A 319 -10.07 -8.51 19.39
CA LEU A 319 -10.40 -8.54 20.82
C LEU A 319 -9.64 -9.66 21.57
N LEU A 320 -9.53 -10.83 20.96
CA LEU A 320 -8.76 -11.95 21.54
C LEU A 320 -7.27 -11.63 21.64
N ALA A 321 -6.71 -11.00 20.58
CA ALA A 321 -5.30 -10.66 20.54
C ALA A 321 -4.94 -9.52 21.52
N THR A 322 -5.74 -8.46 21.56
CA THR A 322 -5.49 -7.28 22.42
C THR A 322 -5.86 -7.51 23.87
N GLY A 323 -6.84 -8.38 24.16
CA GLY A 323 -7.24 -8.72 25.54
C GLY A 323 -6.14 -9.37 26.38
N ARG A 324 -5.01 -9.76 25.77
CA ARG A 324 -3.82 -10.31 26.45
C ARG A 324 -2.62 -9.34 26.43
N LEU A 325 -2.83 -8.09 26.03
CA LEU A 325 -1.77 -7.07 26.16
C LEU A 325 -1.54 -6.78 27.65
N PRO A 326 -0.27 -6.71 28.10
CA PRO A 326 0.04 -6.39 29.48
C PRO A 326 -0.14 -4.89 29.74
N GLY A 327 -1.01 -4.51 30.67
CA GLY A 327 -1.30 -3.12 31.03
C GLY A 327 -2.57 -2.58 30.38
N THR A 328 -2.61 -1.29 30.14
CA THR A 328 -3.80 -0.57 29.66
C THR A 328 -3.57 -0.04 28.24
N ALA A 329 -4.51 -0.33 27.34
CA ALA A 329 -4.57 0.24 26.00
C ALA A 329 -5.62 1.36 25.94
N THR A 330 -5.21 2.57 25.59
CA THR A 330 -6.12 3.68 25.28
C THR A 330 -6.26 3.78 23.77
N VAL A 331 -7.44 3.37 23.27
CA VAL A 331 -7.72 3.37 21.82
C VAL A 331 -7.94 4.80 21.35
N LEU A 332 -7.13 5.24 20.41
CA LEU A 332 -7.19 6.57 19.77
C LEU A 332 -8.02 6.53 18.48
N HIS A 333 -7.95 5.41 17.77
CA HIS A 333 -8.71 5.19 16.53
C HIS A 333 -9.07 3.72 16.37
N TYR A 334 -10.29 3.45 15.92
CA TYR A 334 -10.76 2.11 15.60
C TYR A 334 -11.78 2.13 14.49
N GLU A 335 -11.46 1.45 13.42
CA GLU A 335 -12.38 1.21 12.30
C GLU A 335 -12.35 -0.26 11.92
N CYS A 336 -13.51 -0.84 11.65
CA CYS A 336 -13.61 -2.19 11.11
C CYS A 336 -14.83 -2.29 10.21
N PHE A 337 -14.59 -2.46 8.90
CA PHE A 337 -15.63 -2.34 7.87
C PHE A 337 -15.31 -3.21 6.64
N GLN A 338 -16.28 -3.32 5.74
CA GLN A 338 -16.07 -3.75 4.36
C GLN A 338 -16.06 -2.52 3.45
N PRO A 339 -15.23 -2.49 2.39
CA PRO A 339 -15.22 -1.41 1.42
C PRO A 339 -16.59 -1.14 0.82
N ALA A 340 -16.93 0.13 0.66
CA ALA A 340 -18.10 0.52 -0.11
C ALA A 340 -17.87 0.27 -1.62
N PRO A 341 -18.92 0.02 -2.40
CA PRO A 341 -18.80 -0.13 -3.85
C PRO A 341 -18.07 1.05 -4.49
N PRO A 342 -17.09 0.81 -5.38
CA PRO A 342 -16.32 1.86 -6.01
C PRO A 342 -17.22 2.73 -6.90
N ARG A 343 -17.06 4.05 -6.77
CA ARG A 343 -17.79 5.07 -7.54
C ARG A 343 -16.81 6.12 -8.05
N PRO A 344 -16.11 5.85 -9.17
CA PRO A 344 -15.14 6.80 -9.72
C PRO A 344 -15.77 8.14 -10.07
N GLN A 345 -15.07 9.23 -9.76
CA GLN A 345 -15.53 10.58 -10.13
C GLN A 345 -15.38 10.82 -11.64
N TYR A 346 -14.39 10.18 -12.27
CA TYR A 346 -14.12 10.25 -13.71
C TYR A 346 -13.87 8.86 -14.25
N ARG A 347 -14.19 8.66 -15.54
CA ARG A 347 -13.75 7.51 -16.32
C ARG A 347 -13.62 7.91 -17.79
N LEU A 348 -12.41 7.82 -18.32
CA LEU A 348 -12.08 8.14 -19.71
C LEU A 348 -11.60 6.89 -20.45
N ASP A 349 -12.49 6.29 -21.25
CA ASP A 349 -12.21 5.06 -22.00
C ASP A 349 -11.24 5.26 -23.15
N LYS A 350 -11.28 6.42 -23.81
CA LYS A 350 -10.42 6.79 -24.95
C LYS A 350 -9.73 8.12 -24.66
N GLY A 351 -8.41 8.18 -24.90
CA GLY A 351 -7.74 9.47 -25.04
C GLY A 351 -8.34 10.22 -26.25
N ARG A 352 -8.45 11.53 -26.20
CA ARG A 352 -8.68 12.32 -27.41
C ARG A 352 -7.49 12.11 -28.33
N ASN A 353 -7.77 11.72 -29.61
CA ASN A 353 -6.78 11.68 -30.70
C ASN A 353 -6.24 13.09 -30.96
#